data_584a7d8b700fc93c6acfc9ab51145537
#
_entry.id   584a7d8b700fc93c6acfc9ab51145537
#
_cell.length_a   1.000
_cell.length_b   1.000
_cell.length_c   1.000
_cell.angle_alpha   90.00
_cell.angle_beta   90.00
_cell.angle_gamma   90.00
#
_symmetry.space_group_name_H-M   'P 1'
#
loop_
_entity.id
_entity.type
_entity.pdbx_description
1 polymer ?
#
loop_
_entity_poly.entity_id
_entity_poly.type
_entity_poly.pdbx_seq_one_letter_code
_entity_poly.pdbx_strand_id
1 'polypeptide(L)'
;MSYKVLVADDDEGQRKSHGFALEVVTAILEDEIEIIETATSVETWAKIKSEQFDLIILDNDFKDNNLKGHLPGIALLQLAKKEGPNKSTPTFFCSADAYDTLKSMVEKYSGIYLPKVGYDIEKVAQLFADKIKKK
;
A
#
# COMPACT_ATOMS: atom_id res chain seq x y z
N MET A 1 -14.34 -2.16 16.60
CA MET A 1 -13.38 -2.90 15.75
C MET A 1 -12.25 -2.00 15.32
N SER A 2 -11.10 -2.58 15.07
CA SER A 2 -9.97 -1.83 14.54
C SER A 2 -9.47 -2.49 13.26
N TYR A 3 -8.88 -1.68 12.40
CA TYR A 3 -8.26 -2.15 11.15
C TYR A 3 -6.76 -1.94 11.23
N LYS A 4 -6.02 -2.78 10.54
CA LYS A 4 -4.56 -2.72 10.50
C LYS A 4 -4.12 -2.45 9.07
N VAL A 5 -3.38 -1.36 8.87
CA VAL A 5 -2.95 -0.90 7.54
C VAL A 5 -1.44 -0.79 7.48
N LEU A 6 -0.86 -1.35 6.43
CA LEU A 6 0.57 -1.20 6.16
C LEU A 6 0.77 -0.07 5.16
N VAL A 7 1.59 0.92 5.53
CA VAL A 7 1.99 2.03 4.66
C VAL A 7 3.48 1.88 4.37
N ALA A 8 3.81 1.47 3.17
CA ALA A 8 5.18 1.17 2.77
C ALA A 8 5.66 2.14 1.70
N ASP A 9 6.49 3.10 2.08
CA ASP A 9 7.04 4.11 1.19
C ASP A 9 8.32 4.66 1.82
N ASP A 10 9.37 4.88 1.03
CA ASP A 10 10.61 5.43 1.55
C ASP A 10 10.57 6.95 1.72
N ASP A 11 9.57 7.61 1.18
CA ASP A 11 9.38 9.06 1.30
C ASP A 11 8.48 9.38 2.50
N GLU A 12 9.05 10.06 3.50
CA GLU A 12 8.31 10.46 4.70
C GLU A 12 7.09 11.34 4.37
N GLY A 13 7.24 12.26 3.42
CA GLY A 13 6.13 13.12 2.99
C GLY A 13 4.98 12.33 2.40
N GLN A 14 5.29 11.30 1.62
CA GLN A 14 4.26 10.43 1.05
C GLN A 14 3.58 9.59 2.15
N ARG A 15 4.35 9.09 3.11
CA ARG A 15 3.76 8.36 4.25
C ARG A 15 2.81 9.26 5.04
N LYS A 16 3.16 10.54 5.22
CA LYS A 16 2.29 11.51 5.89
C LYS A 16 1.00 11.74 5.12
N SER A 17 1.07 11.83 3.79
CA SER A 17 -0.11 11.99 2.94
C SER A 17 -1.06 10.81 3.11
N HIS A 18 -0.53 9.60 3.10
CA HIS A 18 -1.33 8.41 3.36
C HIS A 18 -1.91 8.41 4.78
N GLY A 19 -1.13 8.87 5.75
CA GLY A 19 -1.59 9.01 7.13
C GLY A 19 -2.78 9.95 7.26
N PHE A 20 -2.74 11.09 6.57
CA PHE A 20 -3.87 12.03 6.56
C PHE A 20 -5.11 11.40 5.90
N ALA A 21 -4.91 10.69 4.79
CA ALA A 21 -6.02 9.99 4.13
C ALA A 21 -6.63 8.94 5.08
N LEU A 22 -5.80 8.22 5.83
CA LEU A 22 -6.28 7.21 6.78
C LEU A 22 -6.99 7.82 7.99
N GLU A 23 -6.63 9.04 8.40
CA GLU A 23 -7.39 9.77 9.42
C GLU A 23 -8.81 10.05 8.93
N VAL A 24 -8.96 10.42 7.66
CA VAL A 24 -10.29 10.63 7.06
C VAL A 24 -11.04 9.30 7.00
N VAL A 25 -10.37 8.20 6.69
CA VAL A 25 -10.98 6.86 6.70
C VAL A 25 -11.52 6.53 8.09
N THR A 26 -10.76 6.84 9.14
CA THR A 26 -11.18 6.64 10.52
C THR A 26 -12.52 7.35 10.78
N ALA A 27 -12.65 8.58 10.31
CA ALA A 27 -13.89 9.35 10.45
C ALA A 27 -15.03 8.73 9.63
N ILE A 28 -14.76 8.27 8.41
CA ILE A 28 -15.76 7.66 7.53
C ILE A 28 -16.30 6.35 8.12
N LEU A 29 -15.41 5.50 8.61
CA LEU A 29 -15.78 4.17 9.12
C LEU A 29 -16.18 4.16 10.58
N GLU A 30 -15.84 5.20 11.31
CA GLU A 30 -16.06 5.31 12.77
C GLU A 30 -15.38 4.17 13.53
N ASP A 31 -14.24 3.71 13.03
CA ASP A 31 -13.41 2.65 13.60
C ASP A 31 -11.97 3.10 13.67
N GLU A 32 -11.21 2.53 14.61
CA GLU A 32 -9.79 2.84 14.74
C GLU A 32 -8.96 2.17 13.65
N ILE A 33 -7.88 2.82 13.25
CA ILE A 33 -6.92 2.27 12.30
C ILE A 33 -5.54 2.27 12.94
N GLU A 34 -4.93 1.09 13.02
CA GLU A 34 -3.54 0.94 13.41
C GLU A 34 -2.70 1.02 12.15
N ILE A 35 -1.79 1.99 12.09
CA ILE A 35 -0.91 2.20 10.93
C ILE A 35 0.47 1.65 11.24
N ILE A 36 0.94 0.73 10.41
CA ILE A 36 2.31 0.21 10.46
C ILE A 36 3.04 0.84 9.28
N GLU A 37 4.13 1.54 9.55
CA GLU A 37 4.93 2.19 8.51
C GLU A 37 6.24 1.45 8.27
N THR A 38 6.60 1.29 7.00
CA THR A 38 7.90 0.75 6.61
C THR A 38 8.51 1.65 5.54
N ALA A 39 9.84 1.77 5.55
CA ALA A 39 10.54 2.66 4.64
C ALA A 39 11.47 1.92 3.66
N THR A 40 11.66 0.62 3.81
CA THR A 40 12.52 -0.19 2.95
C THR A 40 11.76 -1.40 2.42
N SER A 41 12.22 -1.95 1.31
CA SER A 41 11.61 -3.15 0.75
C SER A 41 11.79 -4.35 1.66
N VAL A 42 12.93 -4.45 2.36
CA VAL A 42 13.22 -5.54 3.29
C VAL A 42 12.24 -5.53 4.47
N GLU A 43 12.05 -4.38 5.10
CA GLU A 43 11.09 -4.24 6.20
C GLU A 43 9.66 -4.55 5.73
N THR A 44 9.33 -4.06 4.54
CA THR A 44 7.99 -4.25 3.97
C THR A 44 7.69 -5.72 3.75
N TRP A 45 8.63 -6.45 3.12
CA TRP A 45 8.44 -7.88 2.90
C TRP A 45 8.36 -8.66 4.22
N ALA A 46 9.19 -8.31 5.19
CA ALA A 46 9.15 -8.94 6.51
C ALA A 46 7.76 -8.81 7.15
N LYS A 47 7.14 -7.63 7.04
CA LYS A 47 5.79 -7.39 7.57
C LYS A 47 4.72 -8.13 6.77
N ILE A 48 4.79 -8.10 5.45
CA ILE A 48 3.78 -8.73 4.58
C ILE A 48 3.72 -10.24 4.82
N LYS A 49 4.87 -10.89 4.99
CA LYS A 49 4.90 -12.35 5.16
C LYS A 49 4.56 -12.81 6.57
N SER A 50 4.68 -11.94 7.58
CA SER A 50 4.50 -12.32 8.97
C SER A 50 3.19 -11.84 9.60
N GLU A 51 2.53 -10.83 9.04
CA GLU A 51 1.32 -10.24 9.61
C GLU A 51 0.25 -10.08 8.56
N GLN A 52 -1.01 -10.24 8.95
CA GLN A 52 -2.14 -9.99 8.06
C GLN A 52 -2.62 -8.55 8.25
N PHE A 53 -2.86 -7.87 7.14
CA PHE A 53 -3.36 -6.50 7.13
C PHE A 53 -4.76 -6.44 6.52
N ASP A 54 -5.47 -5.36 6.82
CA ASP A 54 -6.77 -5.09 6.20
C ASP A 54 -6.61 -4.27 4.93
N LEU A 55 -5.48 -3.59 4.79
CA LEU A 55 -5.14 -2.80 3.62
C LEU A 55 -3.62 -2.66 3.55
N ILE A 56 -3.07 -2.72 2.35
CA ILE A 56 -1.64 -2.47 2.11
C ILE A 56 -1.51 -1.36 1.09
N ILE A 57 -0.65 -0.38 1.38
CA ILE A 57 -0.32 0.71 0.47
C ILE A 57 1.17 0.60 0.16
N LEU A 58 1.51 0.23 -1.06
CA LEU A 58 2.89 -0.01 -1.51
C LEU A 58 3.38 1.09 -2.45
N ASP A 59 4.64 1.48 -2.26
CA ASP A 59 5.34 2.34 -3.19
C ASP A 59 5.95 1.52 -4.33
N ASN A 60 6.08 2.13 -5.49
CA ASN A 60 6.74 1.53 -6.65
C ASN A 60 8.26 1.47 -6.47
N ASP A 61 8.85 2.54 -5.96
CA ASP A 61 10.30 2.68 -5.86
C ASP A 61 10.76 2.84 -4.41
N PHE A 62 11.53 1.88 -3.94
CA PHE A 62 12.24 2.00 -2.66
C PHE A 62 13.69 2.33 -2.94
N LYS A 63 14.29 3.21 -2.14
CA LYS A 63 15.69 3.62 -2.31
C LYS A 63 16.67 2.46 -2.12
N ASP A 64 16.25 1.42 -1.43
CA ASP A 64 17.09 0.23 -1.20
C ASP A 64 17.04 -0.80 -2.32
N ASN A 65 16.39 -0.50 -3.45
CA ASN A 65 16.23 -1.45 -4.56
C ASN A 65 17.55 -1.97 -5.15
N ASN A 66 18.63 -1.21 -5.02
CA ASN A 66 19.92 -1.57 -5.58
C ASN A 66 20.79 -2.39 -4.61
N LEU A 67 20.32 -2.66 -3.42
CA LEU A 67 21.05 -3.42 -2.43
C LEU A 67 20.68 -4.90 -2.50
N LYS A 68 21.63 -5.76 -2.13
CA LYS A 68 21.43 -7.20 -2.18
C LYS A 68 20.27 -7.63 -1.29
N GLY A 69 19.37 -8.44 -1.83
CA GLY A 69 18.20 -8.94 -1.11
C GLY A 69 17.01 -8.02 -1.10
N HIS A 70 17.11 -6.89 -1.77
CA HIS A 70 16.04 -5.90 -1.85
C HIS A 70 15.18 -6.10 -3.09
N LEU A 71 13.90 -5.73 -3.00
CA LEU A 71 12.91 -6.00 -4.03
C LEU A 71 12.22 -4.71 -4.50
N PRO A 72 11.98 -4.56 -5.81
CA PRO A 72 11.15 -3.46 -6.29
C PRO A 72 9.70 -3.64 -5.85
N GLY A 73 8.94 -2.55 -5.80
CA GLY A 73 7.56 -2.57 -5.37
C GLY A 73 6.67 -3.58 -6.09
N ILE A 74 6.88 -3.73 -7.42
CA ILE A 74 6.08 -4.68 -8.20
C ILE A 74 6.35 -6.13 -7.78
N ALA A 75 7.59 -6.45 -7.42
CA ALA A 75 7.93 -7.79 -6.94
C ALA A 75 7.29 -8.03 -5.56
N LEU A 76 7.24 -7.01 -4.71
CA LEU A 76 6.56 -7.11 -3.41
C LEU A 76 5.07 -7.38 -3.59
N LEU A 77 4.43 -6.71 -4.56
CA LEU A 77 3.03 -6.94 -4.87
C LEU A 77 2.80 -8.37 -5.31
N GLN A 78 3.64 -8.88 -6.23
CA GLN A 78 3.55 -10.27 -6.69
C GLN A 78 3.66 -11.25 -5.53
N LEU A 79 4.66 -11.07 -4.68
CA LEU A 79 4.89 -11.95 -3.54
C LEU A 79 3.75 -11.87 -2.52
N ALA A 80 3.22 -10.69 -2.25
CA ALA A 80 2.10 -10.51 -1.33
C ALA A 80 0.87 -11.31 -1.79
N LYS A 81 0.62 -11.34 -3.09
CA LYS A 81 -0.54 -12.05 -3.66
C LYS A 81 -0.32 -13.54 -3.84
N LYS A 82 0.92 -13.99 -3.83
CA LYS A 82 1.30 -15.39 -4.06
C LYS A 82 1.58 -16.15 -2.76
N GLU A 83 2.21 -15.49 -1.79
CA GLU A 83 2.71 -16.14 -0.58
C GLU A 83 2.25 -15.40 0.68
N GLY A 84 2.06 -16.13 1.77
CA GLY A 84 1.78 -15.54 3.08
C GLY A 84 0.31 -15.19 3.32
N PRO A 85 0.03 -14.42 4.37
CA PRO A 85 -1.34 -14.19 4.85
C PRO A 85 -2.10 -13.11 4.10
N ASN A 86 -1.45 -12.35 3.20
CA ASN A 86 -2.07 -11.19 2.55
C ASN A 86 -2.53 -11.41 1.12
N LYS A 87 -2.78 -12.65 0.72
CA LYS A 87 -3.18 -12.99 -0.65
C LYS A 87 -4.46 -12.27 -1.08
N SER A 88 -5.40 -12.10 -0.16
CA SER A 88 -6.69 -11.45 -0.43
C SER A 88 -6.77 -10.03 0.11
N THR A 89 -5.70 -9.50 0.70
CA THR A 89 -5.68 -8.15 1.26
C THR A 89 -5.69 -7.13 0.14
N PRO A 90 -6.62 -6.15 0.15
CA PRO A 90 -6.58 -5.07 -0.84
C PRO A 90 -5.24 -4.35 -0.79
N THR A 91 -4.59 -4.20 -1.94
CA THR A 91 -3.25 -3.61 -2.02
C THR A 91 -3.25 -2.49 -3.06
N PHE A 92 -3.05 -1.26 -2.59
CA PHE A 92 -2.85 -0.10 -3.46
C PHE A 92 -1.38 0.00 -3.81
N PHE A 93 -1.09 0.24 -5.06
CA PHE A 93 0.26 0.38 -5.57
C PHE A 93 0.43 1.81 -6.06
N CYS A 94 1.22 2.60 -5.33
CA CYS A 94 1.42 4.02 -5.59
C CYS A 94 2.63 4.27 -6.46
N SER A 95 2.48 5.08 -7.50
CA SER A 95 3.58 5.41 -8.39
C SER A 95 3.44 6.83 -8.91
N ALA A 96 4.58 7.52 -9.06
CA ALA A 96 4.65 8.79 -9.78
C ALA A 96 4.70 8.55 -11.30
N ASP A 97 5.00 7.33 -11.72
CA ASP A 97 5.08 6.96 -13.12
C ASP A 97 3.69 6.71 -13.69
N ALA A 98 3.41 7.29 -14.84
CA ALA A 98 2.08 7.20 -15.47
C ALA A 98 2.11 6.28 -16.69
N TYR A 99 2.83 5.17 -16.61
CA TYR A 99 2.92 4.22 -17.72
C TYR A 99 1.71 3.29 -17.72
N ASP A 100 1.04 3.19 -18.86
CA ASP A 100 -0.05 2.23 -19.04
C ASP A 100 0.42 0.80 -18.78
N THR A 101 1.66 0.50 -19.15
CA THR A 101 2.27 -0.81 -18.92
C THR A 101 2.35 -1.13 -17.44
N LEU A 102 2.79 -0.16 -16.61
CA LEU A 102 2.88 -0.35 -15.17
C LEU A 102 1.50 -0.57 -14.56
N LYS A 103 0.52 0.24 -14.96
CA LYS A 103 -0.85 0.09 -14.49
C LYS A 103 -1.41 -1.29 -14.84
N SER A 104 -1.18 -1.74 -16.07
CA SER A 104 -1.61 -3.08 -16.51
C SER A 104 -0.97 -4.19 -15.70
N MET A 105 0.31 -4.06 -15.37
CA MET A 105 1.02 -5.04 -14.53
C MET A 105 0.46 -5.08 -13.11
N VAL A 106 0.21 -3.92 -12.52
CA VAL A 106 -0.38 -3.82 -11.19
C VAL A 106 -1.73 -4.53 -11.15
N GLU A 107 -2.58 -4.24 -12.13
CA GLU A 107 -3.91 -4.87 -12.22
C GLU A 107 -3.81 -6.38 -12.48
N LYS A 108 -2.85 -6.80 -13.29
CA LYS A 108 -2.61 -8.22 -13.57
C LYS A 108 -2.29 -9.00 -12.28
N TYR A 109 -1.57 -8.38 -11.36
CA TYR A 109 -1.21 -9.00 -10.09
C TYR A 109 -2.20 -8.66 -8.97
N SER A 110 -3.41 -8.24 -9.34
CA SER A 110 -4.50 -7.96 -8.40
C SER A 110 -4.23 -6.80 -7.45
N GLY A 111 -3.38 -5.88 -7.85
CA GLY A 111 -3.18 -4.61 -7.14
C GLY A 111 -4.12 -3.55 -7.68
N ILE A 112 -4.21 -2.44 -6.95
CA ILE A 112 -5.00 -1.28 -7.35
C ILE A 112 -4.02 -0.14 -7.59
N TYR A 113 -3.94 0.33 -8.82
CA TYR A 113 -3.02 1.40 -9.17
C TYR A 113 -3.51 2.74 -8.59
N LEU A 114 -2.61 3.45 -7.88
CA LEU A 114 -2.90 4.75 -7.31
C LEU A 114 -1.81 5.73 -7.73
N PRO A 115 -2.12 6.71 -8.61
CA PRO A 115 -1.11 7.68 -9.03
C PRO A 115 -0.74 8.63 -7.90
N LYS A 116 0.54 8.96 -7.78
CA LYS A 116 1.02 9.96 -6.82
C LYS A 116 0.72 11.37 -7.31
N VAL A 117 0.70 11.58 -8.62
CA VAL A 117 0.36 12.87 -9.22
C VAL A 117 -1.15 13.09 -9.10
N GLY A 118 -1.54 14.27 -8.62
CA GLY A 118 -2.96 14.57 -8.42
C GLY A 118 -3.55 13.89 -7.19
N TYR A 119 -2.73 13.53 -6.22
CA TYR A 119 -3.17 12.89 -4.98
C TYR A 119 -4.11 13.83 -4.21
N ASP A 120 -5.35 13.43 -4.08
CA ASP A 120 -6.38 14.17 -3.35
C ASP A 120 -6.77 13.36 -2.13
N ILE A 121 -6.48 13.89 -0.94
CA ILE A 121 -6.65 13.16 0.32
C ILE A 121 -8.07 12.64 0.51
N GLU A 122 -9.08 13.45 0.22
CA GLU A 122 -10.48 13.03 0.40
C GLU A 122 -10.87 11.91 -0.56
N LYS A 123 -10.49 12.03 -1.83
CA LYS A 123 -10.78 11.00 -2.84
C LYS A 123 -10.05 9.70 -2.54
N VAL A 124 -8.78 9.79 -2.16
CA VAL A 124 -7.97 8.62 -1.81
C VAL A 124 -8.54 7.96 -0.57
N ALA A 125 -8.93 8.75 0.45
CA ALA A 125 -9.55 8.21 1.66
C ALA A 125 -10.82 7.42 1.33
N GLN A 126 -11.64 7.91 0.41
CA GLN A 126 -12.84 7.20 0.00
C GLN A 126 -12.50 5.87 -0.67
N LEU A 127 -11.47 5.84 -1.52
CA LEU A 127 -11.00 4.61 -2.14
C LEU A 127 -10.53 3.59 -1.10
N PHE A 128 -9.76 4.05 -0.12
CA PHE A 128 -9.28 3.19 0.96
C PHE A 128 -10.45 2.63 1.78
N ALA A 129 -11.37 3.51 2.17
CA ALA A 129 -12.54 3.13 2.96
C ALA A 129 -13.39 2.09 2.24
N ASP A 130 -13.61 2.26 0.95
CA ASP A 130 -14.41 1.34 0.16
C ASP A 130 -13.78 -0.06 0.12
N LYS A 131 -12.46 -0.13 0.05
CA LYS A 131 -11.76 -1.42 -0.02
C LYS A 131 -11.70 -2.10 1.35
N ILE A 132 -11.46 -1.37 2.41
CA ILE A 132 -11.45 -1.92 3.77
C ILE A 132 -12.86 -2.44 4.11
N LYS A 133 -13.88 -1.68 3.78
CA LYS A 133 -15.26 -2.00 4.12
C LYS A 133 -15.77 -3.27 3.45
N LYS A 134 -15.28 -3.58 2.24
CA LYS A 134 -15.68 -4.77 1.50
C LYS A 134 -15.07 -6.06 2.03
N LYS A 135 -14.14 -5.91 2.92
CA LYS A 135 -13.51 -7.04 3.56
C LYS A 135 -14.38 -7.55 4.72
#